data_69a344ea924f0ef7ba721822d07a79ab
#
_entry.id   69a344ea924f0ef7ba721822d07a79ab
#
_cell.length_a   1.000
_cell.length_b   1.000
_cell.length_c   1.000
_cell.angle_alpha   90.00
_cell.angle_beta   90.00
_cell.angle_gamma   90.00
#
_symmetry.space_group_name_H-M   'P 1'
#
loop_
_entity.id
_entity.type
_entity.pdbx_description
1 polymer ?
#
loop_
_entity_poly.entity_id
_entity_poly.type
_entity_poly.pdbx_seq_one_letter_code
_entity_poly.pdbx_strand_id
1 'polypeptide(L)' 'MPRNESTQITIGNDWTQVTDGSADEVIQFYTVVDICRSPTKPADDSPSLRYEATTLTITAPDIAWIRAVYVDNAIVNIW' A
#
# COMPACT_ATOMS: atom_id res chain seq x y z
N MET A 1 12.02 -0.57 -10.34
CA MET A 1 12.18 -1.59 -11.38
C MET A 1 10.82 -2.06 -11.89
N PRO A 2 10.60 -2.03 -13.21
CA PRO A 2 9.31 -2.50 -13.73
C PRO A 2 9.11 -3.98 -13.43
N ARG A 3 7.86 -4.35 -13.24
CA ARG A 3 7.49 -5.74 -13.01
C ARG A 3 7.17 -6.43 -14.32
N ASN A 4 7.50 -7.71 -14.40
CA ASN A 4 7.12 -8.53 -15.55
C ASN A 4 5.79 -9.23 -15.31
N GLU A 5 5.35 -9.30 -14.07
CA GLU A 5 4.13 -9.99 -13.69
C GLU A 5 3.53 -9.34 -12.45
N SER A 6 2.22 -9.50 -12.30
CA SER A 6 1.52 -9.01 -11.12
C SER A 6 1.88 -9.83 -9.90
N THR A 7 1.86 -9.19 -8.73
CA THR A 7 2.09 -9.84 -7.45
C THR A 7 0.95 -9.54 -6.50
N GLN A 8 0.82 -10.37 -5.47
CA GLN A 8 -0.19 -10.21 -4.44
C GLN A 8 0.47 -10.32 -3.07
N ILE A 9 0.11 -9.43 -2.17
CA ILE A 9 0.58 -9.48 -0.79
C ILE A 9 -0.61 -9.40 0.16
N THR A 10 -0.44 -10.01 1.33
CA THR A 10 -1.41 -9.94 2.42
C THR A 10 -0.87 -9.00 3.48
N ILE A 11 -1.68 -8.03 3.86
CA ILE A 11 -1.32 -6.96 4.79
C ILE A 11 -2.14 -7.09 6.05
N GLY A 12 -1.48 -6.99 7.21
CA GLY A 12 -2.15 -6.97 8.50
C GLY A 12 -2.43 -5.55 8.99
N ASN A 13 -2.55 -5.40 10.30
CA ASN A 13 -2.84 -4.11 10.94
C ASN A 13 -1.58 -3.28 11.22
N ASP A 14 -0.40 -3.79 10.89
CA ASP A 14 0.85 -3.05 10.98
C ASP A 14 1.24 -2.51 9.60
N TRP A 15 1.94 -1.38 9.58
CA TRP A 15 2.40 -0.79 8.33
C TRP A 15 3.29 -1.77 7.56
N THR A 16 2.95 -2.01 6.30
CA THR A 16 3.70 -2.87 5.39
C THR A 16 4.06 -2.08 4.15
N GLN A 17 5.33 -2.09 3.79
CA GLN A 17 5.79 -1.39 2.59
C GLN A 17 5.28 -2.11 1.35
N VAL A 18 4.65 -1.35 0.45
CA VAL A 18 4.04 -1.89 -0.77
C VAL A 18 4.83 -1.49 -2.02
N THR A 19 5.33 -0.26 -2.05
CA THR A 19 6.15 0.23 -3.17
C THR A 19 7.51 0.69 -2.66
N ASP A 20 8.51 0.69 -3.53
CA ASP A 20 9.88 1.08 -3.16
C ASP A 20 10.32 2.42 -3.77
N GLY A 21 9.44 3.09 -4.51
CA GLY A 21 9.75 4.38 -5.12
C GLY A 21 10.58 4.31 -6.38
N SER A 22 10.91 3.11 -6.88
CA SER A 22 11.76 2.97 -8.08
C SER A 22 10.99 3.15 -9.39
N ALA A 23 9.68 2.96 -9.37
CA ALA A 23 8.83 3.08 -10.55
C ALA A 23 7.40 3.37 -10.11
N ASP A 24 6.59 3.83 -11.05
CA ASP A 24 5.16 3.96 -10.83
C ASP A 24 4.56 2.57 -10.68
N GLU A 25 3.65 2.40 -9.71
CA GLU A 25 2.99 1.13 -9.44
C GLU A 25 1.49 1.34 -9.38
N VAL A 26 0.74 0.43 -9.99
CA VAL A 26 -0.71 0.39 -9.86
C VAL A 26 -1.07 -0.71 -8.87
N ILE A 27 -1.84 -0.36 -7.85
CA ILE A 27 -2.26 -1.29 -6.80
C ILE A 27 -3.77 -1.33 -6.73
N GLN A 28 -4.30 -2.46 -6.26
CA GLN A 28 -5.72 -2.64 -6.04
C GLN A 28 -5.94 -3.39 -4.74
N PHE A 29 -6.94 -2.97 -3.98
CA PHE A 29 -7.30 -3.61 -2.72
C PHE A 29 -8.82 -3.64 -2.59
N TYR A 30 -9.33 -4.58 -1.79
CA TYR A 30 -10.75 -4.89 -1.73
C TYR A 30 -11.40 -4.58 -0.38
N THR A 31 -10.62 -4.11 0.58
CA THR A 31 -11.12 -3.72 1.91
C THR A 31 -10.58 -2.35 2.26
N VAL A 32 -11.11 -1.76 3.33
CA VAL A 32 -10.64 -0.44 3.79
C VAL A 32 -9.20 -0.54 4.28
N VAL A 33 -8.36 0.36 3.84
CA VAL A 33 -6.96 0.45 4.26
C VAL A 33 -6.57 1.89 4.56
N ASP A 34 -5.54 2.06 5.38
CA ASP A 34 -4.83 3.32 5.52
C ASP A 34 -3.56 3.27 4.69
N ILE A 35 -3.25 4.36 4.00
CA ILE A 35 -2.05 4.49 3.16
C ILE A 35 -1.27 5.71 3.62
N CYS A 36 0.03 5.50 3.87
CA CYS A 36 0.96 6.56 4.26
C CYS A 36 2.14 6.59 3.30
N ARG A 37 2.54 7.79 2.90
CA ARG A 37 3.78 7.98 2.12
C ARG A 37 4.90 8.29 3.08
N SER A 38 5.94 7.48 3.06
CA SER A 38 7.09 7.72 3.92
C SER A 38 8.32 6.99 3.39
N PRO A 39 9.53 7.58 3.47
CA PRO A 39 10.75 6.86 3.09
C PRO A 39 11.11 5.76 4.10
N THR A 40 10.56 5.82 5.30
CA THR A 40 10.79 4.83 6.36
C THR A 40 9.47 4.39 6.95
N LYS A 41 9.48 3.31 7.71
CA LYS A 41 8.25 2.78 8.33
C LYS A 41 7.57 3.86 9.17
N PRO A 42 6.29 4.17 8.90
CA PRO A 42 5.57 5.19 9.66
C PRO A 42 5.34 4.75 11.10
N ALA A 43 5.19 5.73 12.00
CA ALA A 43 4.70 5.46 13.34
C ALA A 43 3.21 5.12 13.29
N ASP A 44 2.69 4.51 14.36
CA ASP A 44 1.28 4.09 14.40
C ASP A 44 0.31 5.27 14.22
N ASP A 45 0.70 6.46 14.68
CA ASP A 45 -0.10 7.68 14.61
C ASP A 45 0.30 8.61 13.47
N SER A 46 1.10 8.14 12.54
CA SER A 46 1.50 8.96 11.39
C SER A 46 0.29 9.37 10.56
N PRO A 47 0.30 10.58 9.98
CA PRO A 47 -0.77 10.98 9.07
C PRO A 47 -0.89 9.99 7.91
N SER A 48 -2.12 9.64 7.58
CA SER A 48 -2.40 8.72 6.48
C SER A 48 -3.73 9.08 5.85
N LEU A 49 -3.96 8.54 4.66
CA LEU A 49 -5.26 8.64 4.01
C LEU A 49 -5.96 7.29 4.10
N ARG A 50 -7.25 7.34 4.39
CA ARG A 50 -8.08 6.13 4.43
C ARG A 50 -8.80 5.97 3.11
N TYR A 51 -8.67 4.79 2.53
CA TYR A 51 -9.30 4.45 1.25
C TYR A 51 -10.24 3.27 1.42
N GLU A 52 -11.38 3.35 0.75
CA GLU A 52 -12.22 2.18 0.51
C GLU A 52 -11.64 1.37 -0.65
N ALA A 53 -12.18 0.17 -0.88
CA ALA A 53 -11.73 -0.69 -1.98
C ALA A 53 -11.65 0.08 -3.30
N THR A 54 -10.48 0.10 -3.91
CA THR A 54 -10.26 0.84 -5.16
C THR A 54 -8.96 0.41 -5.83
N THR A 55 -8.72 0.95 -7.00
CA THR A 55 -7.44 0.86 -7.72
C THR A 55 -6.77 2.22 -7.68
N LEU A 56 -5.48 2.23 -7.40
CA LEU A 56 -4.73 3.44 -7.15
C LEU A 56 -3.36 3.36 -7.78
N THR A 57 -2.86 4.47 -8.33
CA THR A 57 -1.50 4.57 -8.84
C THR A 57 -0.62 5.26 -7.80
N ILE A 58 0.48 4.61 -7.44
CA ILE A 58 1.52 5.20 -6.60
C ILE A 58 2.65 5.64 -7.53
N THR A 59 2.85 6.94 -7.60
CA THR A 59 3.81 7.53 -8.54
C THR A 59 5.19 7.63 -7.89
N ALA A 60 6.22 7.19 -8.59
CA ALA A 60 7.59 7.34 -8.13
C ALA A 60 7.89 8.84 -7.91
N PRO A 61 8.71 9.20 -6.93
CA PRO A 61 9.50 8.36 -6.03
C PRO A 61 8.78 7.99 -4.72
N ASP A 62 7.47 8.11 -4.67
CA ASP A 62 6.71 7.85 -3.44
C ASP A 62 6.85 6.40 -2.99
N ILE A 63 7.05 6.21 -1.70
CA ILE A 63 7.05 4.90 -1.05
C ILE A 63 5.78 4.80 -0.24
N ALA A 64 4.92 3.84 -0.61
CA ALA A 64 3.62 3.66 0.04
C ALA A 64 3.69 2.55 1.07
N TRP A 65 3.15 2.83 2.25
CA TRP A 65 2.95 1.89 3.35
C TRP A 65 1.46 1.75 3.56
N ILE A 66 0.99 0.51 3.69
CA ILE A 66 -0.44 0.21 3.81
C ILE A 66 -0.68 -0.65 5.05
N ARG A 67 -1.80 -0.41 5.72
CA ARG A 67 -2.28 -1.29 6.79
C ARG A 67 -3.77 -1.50 6.66
N ALA A 68 -4.23 -2.70 7.04
CA ALA A 68 -5.65 -3.02 7.09
C ALA A 68 -6.31 -2.30 8.25
N VAL A 69 -7.54 -1.83 8.05
CA VAL A 69 -8.38 -1.26 9.11
C VAL A 69 -9.74 -1.93 9.07
N TYR A 70 -10.36 -2.09 10.24
CA TYR A 70 -11.65 -2.76 10.46
C TYR A 70 -11.65 -4.28 10.20
N VAL A 71 -10.58 -4.82 9.60
CA VAL A 71 -10.39 -6.26 9.38
C VAL A 71 -8.97 -6.63 9.76
N ASP A 72 -8.72 -7.92 9.99
CA ASP A 72 -7.41 -8.39 10.41
C ASP A 72 -6.40 -8.40 9.27
N ASN A 73 -6.88 -8.59 8.05
CA ASN A 73 -6.02 -8.69 6.85
C ASN A 73 -6.67 -8.02 5.66
N ALA A 74 -5.83 -7.49 4.80
CA ALA A 74 -6.22 -6.96 3.50
C ALA A 74 -5.33 -7.55 2.43
N ILE A 75 -5.90 -7.84 1.27
CA ILE A 75 -5.14 -8.32 0.12
C ILE A 75 -4.91 -7.15 -0.81
N VAL A 76 -3.65 -6.96 -1.20
CA VAL A 76 -3.25 -5.91 -2.14
C VAL A 76 -2.62 -6.59 -3.35
N ASN A 77 -3.20 -6.34 -4.52
CA ASN A 77 -2.64 -6.76 -5.79
C ASN A 77 -1.82 -5.62 -6.35
N ILE A 78 -0.64 -5.94 -6.88
CA ILE A 78 0.25 -4.96 -7.48
C ILE A 78 0.44 -5.35 -8.94
N TRP A 79 0.08 -4.42 -9.83
CA TRP A 79 0.10 -4.63 -11.28
C TRP A 79 1.50 -4.78 -11.90
#